data_0202a5eb047f3a0344dc7e9d65862c13
#
_entry.id   0202a5eb047f3a0344dc7e9d65862c13
#
_cell.length_a   1.000
_cell.length_b   1.000
_cell.length_c   1.000
_cell.angle_alpha   90.00
_cell.angle_beta   90.00
_cell.angle_gamma   90.00
#
_symmetry.space_group_name_H-M   'P 1'
#
loop_
_entity.id
_entity.type
_entity.pdbx_description
1 polymer ?
#
loop_
_entity_poly.entity_id
_entity_poly.type
_entity_poly.pdbx_seq_one_letter_code
_entity_poly.pdbx_strand_id
1 'polypeptide(L)'
;MTHLSRPFRMSLLKPTLLVAASLSLAGFSAAQTARTRAGGPAEEPPVFHEYRGIQIGSLTDDVRKKLGSPADKGDVQDFFIFGEKETAQVLYDKEHKVIAISVDFVNGANGVITPAQVFGSDIEAKPDGSKYKLVRYPKAGYWLSYNRTAGDTPMVSVTLQKIQ
;
A
#
# COMPACT_ATOMS: atom_id res chain seq x y z
N MET A 1 36.82 -46.43 22.98
CA MET A 1 36.35 -46.71 24.35
C MET A 1 34.86 -46.46 24.35
N THR A 2 34.19 -47.53 24.25
CA THR A 2 33.15 -48.18 25.12
C THR A 2 31.80 -47.39 25.10
N HIS A 3 30.89 -47.90 24.29
CA HIS A 3 29.74 -48.72 24.65
C HIS A 3 28.75 -48.07 25.67
N LEU A 4 27.50 -47.91 25.34
CA LEU A 4 26.49 -48.95 25.64
C LEU A 4 25.13 -48.66 24.99
N SER A 5 24.71 -49.61 24.19
CA SER A 5 23.34 -49.85 23.74
C SER A 5 22.53 -50.38 24.92
N ARG A 6 21.22 -50.07 24.96
CA ARG A 6 20.26 -51.02 25.62
C ARG A 6 18.91 -50.95 24.90
N PRO A 7 18.26 -52.12 24.77
CA PRO A 7 17.12 -52.36 23.88
C PRO A 7 15.77 -52.45 24.61
N PHE A 8 14.74 -52.26 23.83
CA PHE A 8 13.56 -53.10 23.69
C PHE A 8 12.87 -53.64 24.93
N ARG A 9 11.60 -53.27 25.12
CA ARG A 9 10.59 -54.21 25.59
C ARG A 9 9.23 -53.97 24.93
N MET A 10 8.90 -54.86 24.03
CA MET A 10 7.53 -55.20 23.62
C MET A 10 6.76 -55.81 24.81
N SER A 11 5.54 -55.41 24.98
CA SER A 11 4.58 -56.22 25.73
C SER A 11 3.25 -56.23 24.99
N LEU A 12 3.01 -57.40 24.42
CA LEU A 12 1.69 -57.82 23.93
C LEU A 12 0.84 -58.21 25.15
N LEU A 13 -0.41 -57.81 25.17
CA LEU A 13 -1.50 -58.69 25.63
C LEU A 13 -2.84 -58.26 25.05
N LYS A 14 -3.48 -59.17 24.39
CA LYS A 14 -4.89 -59.23 23.94
C LYS A 14 -5.80 -59.68 25.11
N PRO A 15 -7.09 -59.97 24.91
CA PRO A 15 -8.18 -59.37 24.12
C PRO A 15 -9.50 -59.17 24.91
N THR A 16 -10.57 -58.86 24.16
CA THR A 16 -11.99 -59.19 24.43
C THR A 16 -12.81 -58.17 25.22
N LEU A 17 -13.78 -57.56 24.65
CA LEU A 17 -15.19 -57.96 24.67
C LEU A 17 -16.05 -57.03 23.77
N LEU A 18 -16.89 -57.73 23.03
CA LEU A 18 -17.94 -57.20 22.17
C LEU A 18 -19.10 -56.68 23.04
N VAL A 19 -19.55 -55.44 22.84
CA VAL A 19 -20.93 -55.05 23.14
C VAL A 19 -21.43 -54.20 21.98
N ALA A 20 -22.33 -54.76 21.24
CA ALA A 20 -23.14 -54.06 20.28
C ALA A 20 -24.21 -53.25 21.01
N ALA A 21 -24.26 -51.94 20.73
CA ALA A 21 -25.45 -51.16 21.03
C ALA A 21 -25.69 -50.18 19.87
N SER A 22 -26.85 -50.42 19.32
CA SER A 22 -27.47 -49.83 18.15
C SER A 22 -27.72 -48.32 18.24
N LEU A 23 -27.64 -47.72 17.05
CA LEU A 23 -28.49 -46.65 16.49
C LEU A 23 -28.71 -45.37 17.30
N SER A 24 -28.22 -44.30 16.77
CA SER A 24 -29.04 -43.14 16.44
C SER A 24 -28.28 -42.27 15.41
N LEU A 25 -28.71 -42.39 14.15
CA LEU A 25 -28.40 -41.39 13.13
C LEU A 25 -29.15 -40.09 13.51
N ALA A 26 -28.51 -39.21 14.25
CA ALA A 26 -28.89 -37.83 14.28
C ALA A 26 -28.08 -37.12 13.19
N GLY A 27 -28.73 -36.91 12.05
CA GLY A 27 -28.20 -36.11 10.98
C GLY A 27 -27.95 -34.68 11.46
N PHE A 28 -26.70 -34.38 11.81
CA PHE A 28 -26.26 -33.01 11.88
C PHE A 28 -26.09 -32.51 10.45
N SER A 29 -27.16 -31.93 9.91
CA SER A 29 -27.04 -31.00 8.80
C SER A 29 -26.17 -29.84 9.28
N ALA A 30 -24.87 -29.91 9.01
CA ALA A 30 -24.00 -28.77 9.06
C ALA A 30 -24.51 -27.80 7.97
N ALA A 31 -25.43 -26.93 8.36
CA ALA A 31 -25.67 -25.72 7.59
C ALA A 31 -24.34 -24.95 7.57
N GLN A 32 -23.54 -25.21 6.53
CA GLN A 32 -22.49 -24.32 6.13
C GLN A 32 -23.17 -23.00 5.76
N THR A 33 -23.35 -22.16 6.75
CA THR A 33 -23.58 -20.74 6.51
C THR A 33 -22.37 -20.29 5.71
N ALA A 34 -22.53 -20.25 4.39
CA ALA A 34 -21.66 -19.48 3.53
C ALA A 34 -21.67 -18.08 4.14
N ARG A 35 -20.61 -17.75 4.89
CA ARG A 35 -20.30 -16.37 5.24
C ARG A 35 -20.06 -15.69 3.92
N THR A 36 -21.11 -15.15 3.35
CA THR A 36 -21.01 -14.12 2.35
C THR A 36 -20.09 -13.09 2.97
N ARG A 37 -18.86 -13.04 2.49
CA ARG A 37 -17.91 -11.99 2.84
C ARG A 37 -18.63 -10.72 2.47
N ALA A 38 -19.24 -10.07 3.45
CA ALA A 38 -19.81 -8.75 3.26
C ALA A 38 -18.68 -7.93 2.65
N GLY A 39 -18.86 -7.52 1.41
CA GLY A 39 -17.91 -6.64 0.75
C GLY A 39 -17.70 -5.48 1.69
N GLY A 40 -16.46 -5.25 2.12
CA GLY A 40 -16.11 -4.03 2.83
C GLY A 40 -16.68 -2.83 2.08
N PRO A 41 -16.82 -1.67 2.74
CA PRO A 41 -17.32 -0.46 2.08
C PRO A 41 -16.63 -0.31 0.73
N ALA A 42 -17.41 -0.01 -0.31
CA ALA A 42 -16.86 0.16 -1.65
C ALA A 42 -15.71 1.17 -1.53
N GLU A 43 -14.53 0.76 -1.96
CA GLU A 43 -13.37 1.65 -1.99
C GLU A 43 -13.72 2.85 -2.87
N GLU A 44 -13.76 4.03 -2.28
CA GLU A 44 -13.97 5.26 -3.03
C GLU A 44 -12.78 5.51 -3.95
N PRO A 45 -13.02 5.97 -5.19
CA PRO A 45 -11.92 6.29 -6.09
C PRO A 45 -11.06 7.41 -5.49
N PRO A 46 -9.74 7.38 -5.70
CA PRO A 46 -8.85 8.42 -5.20
C PRO A 46 -9.19 9.77 -5.84
N VAL A 47 -9.28 10.83 -5.03
CA VAL A 47 -9.51 12.20 -5.52
C VAL A 47 -8.28 12.69 -6.28
N PHE A 48 -7.09 12.48 -5.70
CA PHE A 48 -5.82 12.83 -6.33
C PHE A 48 -5.27 11.61 -7.08
N HIS A 49 -5.29 11.66 -8.39
CA HIS A 49 -4.87 10.56 -9.26
C HIS A 49 -3.83 10.98 -10.30
N GLU A 50 -3.53 12.26 -10.39
CA GLU A 50 -2.55 12.81 -11.31
C GLU A 50 -1.86 14.05 -10.72
N TYR A 51 -0.69 14.35 -11.26
CA TYR A 51 0.01 15.61 -11.01
C TYR A 51 0.42 16.22 -12.35
N ARG A 52 -0.06 17.44 -12.64
CA ARG A 52 0.20 18.17 -13.91
C ARG A 52 -0.09 17.32 -15.16
N GLY A 53 -1.14 16.49 -15.11
CA GLY A 53 -1.55 15.56 -16.18
C GLY A 53 -0.70 14.29 -16.29
N ILE A 54 0.16 14.01 -15.31
CA ILE A 54 0.93 12.77 -15.22
C ILE A 54 0.30 11.86 -14.18
N GLN A 55 0.13 10.59 -14.51
CA GLN A 55 -0.45 9.55 -13.63
C GLN A 55 0.42 8.30 -13.61
N ILE A 56 0.15 7.40 -12.69
CA ILE A 56 0.77 6.07 -12.68
C ILE A 56 0.50 5.38 -14.02
N GLY A 57 1.55 4.81 -14.62
CA GLY A 57 1.51 4.17 -15.94
C GLY A 57 1.73 5.08 -17.14
N SER A 58 1.85 6.42 -16.97
CA SER A 58 2.25 7.33 -18.06
C SER A 58 3.61 6.93 -18.61
N LEU A 59 3.83 7.11 -19.91
CA LEU A 59 5.13 6.87 -20.54
C LEU A 59 6.12 7.99 -20.22
N THR A 60 7.40 7.68 -20.11
CA THR A 60 8.47 8.65 -19.85
C THR A 60 8.47 9.82 -20.84
N ASP A 61 8.24 9.55 -22.12
CA ASP A 61 8.20 10.60 -23.15
C ASP A 61 7.02 11.55 -22.93
N ASP A 62 5.85 11.05 -22.53
CA ASP A 62 4.70 11.87 -22.19
C ASP A 62 4.97 12.73 -20.94
N VAL A 63 5.67 12.17 -19.95
CA VAL A 63 6.11 12.91 -18.75
C VAL A 63 6.98 14.09 -19.18
N ARG A 64 8.03 13.85 -19.95
CA ARG A 64 8.96 14.90 -20.41
C ARG A 64 8.28 15.92 -21.31
N LYS A 65 7.33 15.49 -22.14
CA LYS A 65 6.53 16.40 -22.98
C LYS A 65 5.64 17.33 -22.16
N LYS A 66 5.05 16.83 -21.07
CA LYS A 66 4.12 17.61 -20.22
C LYS A 66 4.82 18.44 -19.15
N LEU A 67 5.85 17.90 -18.51
CA LEU A 67 6.56 18.55 -17.41
C LEU A 67 7.77 19.39 -17.90
N GLY A 68 8.19 19.20 -19.15
CA GLY A 68 9.38 19.85 -19.71
C GLY A 68 10.66 19.04 -19.48
N SER A 69 11.81 19.69 -19.65
CA SER A 69 13.10 19.05 -19.46
C SER A 69 13.37 18.86 -17.97
N PRO A 70 13.66 17.62 -17.51
CA PRO A 70 14.07 17.41 -16.14
C PRO A 70 15.42 18.04 -15.84
N ALA A 71 15.62 18.48 -14.60
CA ALA A 71 16.89 19.00 -14.11
C ALA A 71 17.93 17.86 -13.95
N ASP A 72 17.45 16.65 -13.60
CA ASP A 72 18.22 15.43 -13.65
C ASP A 72 17.42 14.38 -14.41
N LYS A 73 18.00 13.88 -15.51
CA LYS A 73 17.36 12.94 -16.44
C LYS A 73 17.99 11.57 -16.34
N GLY A 74 17.17 10.54 -16.08
CA GLY A 74 17.62 9.15 -16.03
C GLY A 74 16.68 8.17 -16.69
N ASP A 75 17.10 6.90 -16.74
CA ASP A 75 16.28 5.81 -17.28
C ASP A 75 15.26 5.29 -16.26
N VAL A 76 15.59 5.39 -14.98
CA VAL A 76 14.75 4.90 -13.87
C VAL A 76 14.05 6.01 -13.12
N GLN A 77 14.52 7.26 -13.27
CA GLN A 77 13.90 8.43 -12.65
C GLN A 77 14.24 9.71 -13.39
N ASP A 78 13.34 10.67 -13.30
CA ASP A 78 13.56 12.08 -13.64
C ASP A 78 13.30 12.96 -12.42
N PHE A 79 14.09 14.02 -12.26
CA PHE A 79 13.88 15.04 -11.25
C PHE A 79 13.59 16.38 -11.92
N PHE A 80 12.50 17.02 -11.52
CA PHE A 80 12.02 18.31 -12.06
C PHE A 80 12.08 19.39 -11.02
N ILE A 81 12.49 20.58 -11.42
CA ILE A 81 12.46 21.79 -10.61
C ILE A 81 11.52 22.78 -11.31
N PHE A 82 10.38 23.07 -10.69
CA PHE A 82 9.40 24.03 -11.23
C PHE A 82 9.56 25.46 -10.67
N GLY A 83 10.51 25.62 -9.78
CA GLY A 83 10.86 26.87 -9.13
C GLY A 83 11.64 26.60 -7.85
N GLU A 84 11.91 27.65 -7.08
CA GLU A 84 12.68 27.54 -5.82
C GLU A 84 11.97 26.70 -4.74
N LYS A 85 10.66 26.53 -4.88
CA LYS A 85 9.81 25.98 -3.81
C LYS A 85 8.94 24.80 -4.24
N GLU A 86 9.10 24.32 -5.46
CA GLU A 86 8.33 23.19 -5.99
C GLU A 86 9.24 22.29 -6.82
N THR A 87 9.31 21.02 -6.43
CA THR A 87 10.05 19.98 -7.16
C THR A 87 9.21 18.73 -7.31
N ALA A 88 9.53 17.91 -8.31
CA ALA A 88 8.95 16.58 -8.42
C ALA A 88 10.00 15.55 -8.83
N GLN A 89 9.84 14.34 -8.29
CA GLN A 89 10.56 13.15 -8.69
C GLN A 89 9.59 12.16 -9.31
N VAL A 90 9.92 11.65 -10.49
CA VAL A 90 9.13 10.65 -11.20
C VAL A 90 9.98 9.42 -11.40
N LEU A 91 9.49 8.25 -10.92
CA LEU A 91 10.18 6.97 -11.05
C LEU A 91 9.50 6.12 -12.12
N TYR A 92 10.33 5.37 -12.85
CA TYR A 92 9.90 4.52 -13.97
C TYR A 92 10.25 3.06 -13.73
N ASP A 93 9.41 2.17 -14.27
CA ASP A 93 9.76 0.75 -14.40
C ASP A 93 10.64 0.50 -15.65
N LYS A 94 11.01 -0.76 -15.86
CA LYS A 94 11.81 -1.20 -17.00
C LYS A 94 11.08 -1.09 -18.35
N GLU A 95 9.76 -0.94 -18.33
CA GLU A 95 8.93 -0.63 -19.50
C GLU A 95 8.77 0.88 -19.72
N HIS A 96 9.58 1.72 -19.04
CA HIS A 96 9.53 3.19 -19.09
C HIS A 96 8.18 3.79 -18.72
N LYS A 97 7.44 3.14 -17.82
CA LYS A 97 6.18 3.64 -17.28
C LYS A 97 6.34 4.17 -15.87
N VAL A 98 5.63 5.23 -15.57
CA VAL A 98 5.60 5.84 -14.23
C VAL A 98 5.10 4.85 -13.19
N ILE A 99 5.91 4.62 -12.15
CA ILE A 99 5.56 3.81 -10.98
C ILE A 99 5.46 4.63 -9.70
N ALA A 100 6.04 5.82 -9.67
CA ALA A 100 5.87 6.75 -8.56
C ALA A 100 6.01 8.20 -9.04
N ILE A 101 5.26 9.08 -8.37
CA ILE A 101 5.35 10.53 -8.50
C ILE A 101 5.41 11.08 -7.08
N SER A 102 6.47 11.78 -6.73
CA SER A 102 6.59 12.51 -5.47
C SER A 102 6.76 13.99 -5.75
N VAL A 103 5.95 14.82 -5.12
CA VAL A 103 5.98 16.27 -5.29
C VAL A 103 6.24 16.91 -3.96
N ASP A 104 7.22 17.80 -3.91
CA ASP A 104 7.61 18.52 -2.71
C ASP A 104 7.37 20.03 -2.88
N PHE A 105 6.72 20.62 -1.88
CA PHE A 105 6.49 22.05 -1.75
C PHE A 105 7.16 22.54 -0.48
N VAL A 106 8.05 23.52 -0.61
CA VAL A 106 8.64 24.19 0.57
C VAL A 106 7.81 25.40 0.97
N ASN A 107 7.99 25.85 2.20
CA ASN A 107 7.25 26.96 2.80
C ASN A 107 7.09 28.16 1.86
N GLY A 108 5.87 28.66 1.73
CA GLY A 108 5.51 29.78 0.87
C GLY A 108 5.49 29.45 -0.62
N ALA A 109 5.49 28.18 -1.02
CA ALA A 109 5.18 27.78 -2.40
C ALA A 109 3.77 28.20 -2.78
N ASN A 110 3.59 28.64 -4.03
CA ASN A 110 2.26 28.83 -4.60
C ASN A 110 1.66 27.49 -4.98
N GLY A 111 0.34 27.34 -4.80
CA GLY A 111 -0.36 26.13 -5.22
C GLY A 111 -0.04 24.88 -4.40
N VAL A 112 0.40 25.05 -3.13
CA VAL A 112 0.63 23.92 -2.22
C VAL A 112 -0.62 23.06 -2.13
N ILE A 113 -0.46 21.76 -2.43
CA ILE A 113 -1.55 20.79 -2.38
C ILE A 113 -1.98 20.59 -0.93
N THR A 114 -3.28 20.66 -0.67
CA THR A 114 -3.87 20.47 0.64
C THR A 114 -4.31 19.01 0.84
N PRO A 115 -4.46 18.52 2.11
CA PRO A 115 -5.01 17.20 2.36
C PRO A 115 -6.40 16.99 1.74
N ALA A 116 -7.25 18.03 1.74
CA ALA A 116 -8.58 17.95 1.13
C ALA A 116 -8.53 17.73 -0.38
N GLN A 117 -7.54 18.29 -1.08
CA GLN A 117 -7.31 18.03 -2.50
C GLN A 117 -6.78 16.62 -2.77
N VAL A 118 -6.10 16.01 -1.79
CA VAL A 118 -5.55 14.65 -1.94
C VAL A 118 -6.58 13.58 -1.57
N PHE A 119 -7.31 13.78 -0.48
CA PHE A 119 -8.19 12.74 0.11
C PHE A 119 -9.67 13.12 0.17
N GLY A 120 -10.06 14.29 -0.34
CA GLY A 120 -11.44 14.81 -0.21
C GLY A 120 -11.78 15.35 1.18
N SER A 121 -10.88 15.25 2.15
CA SER A 121 -11.05 15.72 3.53
C SER A 121 -9.74 16.21 4.12
N ASP A 122 -9.80 17.06 5.15
CA ASP A 122 -8.60 17.46 5.87
C ASP A 122 -8.06 16.31 6.75
N ILE A 123 -6.83 16.44 7.20
CA ILE A 123 -6.13 15.54 8.10
C ILE A 123 -5.91 16.28 9.43
N GLU A 124 -6.24 15.61 10.53
CA GLU A 124 -5.93 16.12 11.85
C GLU A 124 -4.43 16.29 12.03
N ALA A 125 -4.02 17.45 12.55
CA ALA A 125 -2.63 17.72 12.84
C ALA A 125 -2.23 16.98 14.14
N LYS A 126 -0.99 16.48 14.16
CA LYS A 126 -0.37 16.00 15.39
C LYS A 126 -0.08 17.15 16.34
N PRO A 127 0.24 16.89 17.64
CA PRO A 127 0.54 17.92 18.61
C PRO A 127 1.67 18.87 18.22
N ASP A 128 2.63 18.41 17.40
CA ASP A 128 3.73 19.20 16.86
C ASP A 128 3.35 20.02 15.61
N GLY A 129 2.10 19.93 15.16
CA GLY A 129 1.59 20.58 13.95
C GLY A 129 1.86 19.85 12.65
N SER A 130 2.58 18.72 12.68
CA SER A 130 2.77 17.91 11.48
C SER A 130 1.47 17.19 11.09
N LYS A 131 1.34 16.85 9.79
CA LYS A 131 0.23 16.07 9.26
C LYS A 131 0.78 14.92 8.43
N TYR A 132 0.22 13.71 8.62
CA TYR A 132 0.57 12.55 7.81
C TYR A 132 -0.62 11.63 7.61
N LYS A 133 -0.84 11.21 6.38
CA LYS A 133 -1.82 10.17 6.03
C LYS A 133 -1.31 9.38 4.83
N LEU A 134 -1.54 8.07 4.87
CA LEU A 134 -1.33 7.17 3.74
C LEU A 134 -2.61 6.35 3.53
N VAL A 135 -3.08 6.29 2.29
CA VAL A 135 -4.24 5.49 1.88
C VAL A 135 -3.85 4.61 0.71
N ARG A 136 -4.19 3.32 0.80
CA ARG A 136 -4.01 2.37 -0.30
C ARG A 136 -5.30 2.27 -1.08
N TYR A 137 -5.18 2.29 -2.40
CA TYR A 137 -6.27 2.12 -3.36
C TYR A 137 -6.01 0.88 -4.22
N PRO A 138 -6.26 -0.34 -3.70
CA PRO A 138 -5.94 -1.58 -4.40
C PRO A 138 -6.60 -1.70 -5.76
N LYS A 139 -7.84 -1.20 -5.91
CA LYS A 139 -8.55 -1.20 -7.20
C LYS A 139 -7.93 -0.24 -8.21
N ALA A 140 -7.37 0.88 -7.76
CA ALA A 140 -6.65 1.83 -8.60
C ALA A 140 -5.19 1.42 -8.84
N GLY A 141 -4.68 0.45 -8.07
CA GLY A 141 -3.33 -0.11 -8.22
C GLY A 141 -2.21 0.71 -7.60
N TYR A 142 -2.51 1.70 -6.75
CA TYR A 142 -1.50 2.55 -6.11
C TYR A 142 -1.91 2.99 -4.71
N TRP A 143 -0.98 3.60 -4.00
CA TRP A 143 -1.24 4.29 -2.74
C TRP A 143 -0.90 5.77 -2.86
N LEU A 144 -1.54 6.57 -2.00
CA LEU A 144 -1.30 7.99 -1.82
C LEU A 144 -0.79 8.26 -0.43
N SER A 145 0.20 9.14 -0.32
CA SER A 145 0.56 9.73 0.96
C SER A 145 0.60 11.25 0.88
N TYR A 146 0.31 11.86 2.01
CA TYR A 146 0.48 13.28 2.27
C TYR A 146 1.30 13.42 3.54
N ASN A 147 2.33 14.22 3.48
CA ASN A 147 3.15 14.56 4.62
C ASN A 147 3.35 16.09 4.67
N ARG A 148 3.13 16.67 5.84
CA ARG A 148 3.51 18.06 6.14
C ARG A 148 4.38 18.05 7.38
N THR A 149 5.60 18.58 7.26
CA THR A 149 6.50 18.69 8.41
C THR A 149 6.00 19.72 9.42
N ALA A 150 6.43 19.58 10.67
CA ALA A 150 6.23 20.58 11.71
C ALA A 150 7.13 21.80 11.51
N GLY A 151 6.92 22.83 12.33
CA GLY A 151 7.77 24.04 12.40
C GLY A 151 7.31 25.19 11.51
N ASP A 152 8.08 26.26 11.51
CA ASP A 152 7.74 27.55 10.86
C ASP A 152 7.98 27.54 9.34
N THR A 153 8.77 26.59 8.86
CA THR A 153 9.06 26.40 7.43
C THR A 153 8.64 25.01 6.97
N PRO A 154 7.34 24.68 7.01
CA PRO A 154 6.88 23.35 6.69
C PRO A 154 7.13 22.99 5.23
N MET A 155 7.52 21.75 5.00
CA MET A 155 7.53 21.12 3.69
C MET A 155 6.29 20.24 3.57
N VAL A 156 5.66 20.27 2.40
CA VAL A 156 4.57 19.37 2.04
C VAL A 156 5.06 18.43 0.95
N SER A 157 4.92 17.13 1.20
CA SER A 157 5.20 16.10 0.21
C SER A 157 3.91 15.31 -0.09
N VAL A 158 3.63 15.13 -1.37
CA VAL A 158 2.53 14.27 -1.85
C VAL A 158 3.11 13.20 -2.75
N THR A 159 2.82 11.93 -2.45
CA THR A 159 3.36 10.82 -3.23
C THR A 159 2.24 9.89 -3.69
N LEU A 160 2.23 9.59 -4.99
CA LEU A 160 1.51 8.48 -5.60
C LEU A 160 2.52 7.38 -5.90
N GLN A 161 2.22 6.12 -5.53
CA GLN A 161 3.11 5.02 -5.89
C GLN A 161 2.32 3.76 -6.18
N LYS A 162 2.67 3.09 -7.28
CA LYS A 162 2.12 1.80 -7.69
C LYS A 162 2.29 0.77 -6.57
N ILE A 163 1.24 0.01 -6.29
CA ILE A 163 1.31 -1.15 -5.38
C ILE A 163 2.03 -2.28 -6.13
N GLN A 164 3.06 -2.84 -5.48
CA GLN A 164 3.78 -4.03 -5.93
C GLN A 164 3.07 -5.29 -5.45
#